data_1cdd3b9984bbcb6cb0de4321b17d5da2
#
_entry.id   1cdd3b9984bbcb6cb0de4321b17d5da2
#
_cell.length_a   1.000
_cell.length_b   1.000
_cell.length_c   1.000
_cell.angle_alpha   90.00
_cell.angle_beta   90.00
_cell.angle_gamma   90.00
#
_symmetry.space_group_name_H-M   'P 1'
#
loop_
_entity.id
_entity.type
_entity.pdbx_description
1 polymer ?
#
loop_
_entity_poly.entity_id
_entity_poly.type
_entity_poly.pdbx_seq_one_letter_code
_entity_poly.pdbx_strand_id
1 'polypeptide(L)'
;MKNKIVTFFLFLIMLALIVGLLFVGWAIYNDMFVGDVVQTLHTDENMIAIDQGEHTTRVQKKSIMDTITNIFTTEEENVKDYSAEGSVGKYFYEQLSNTQKVIYNGIQESKNRLTTGTYKIEFGNKFSNILSQENGSKILGDDYQTAIEAFTHDNADLFFVDVSKMYLNMETKKKGFKTTYNVYIAPDEGQNYFAKGFNSENDVIIAIQKIEKERDYIKSKLTGNTYKDVKKIHDYLIDNVEYDEKNESIGTYTIYGAFVDKKCVCEGYTRAFKYIADSVGIKCVIMQGTGTNTQGKTEKHAWNAVNVGGSWYLIDTTWDDPIIVGRGVVLKSTYYKYFLKGSSTFSKDHILEKQFTDGGKVFSYPTISVTDY
;
A
#
# COMPACT_ATOMS: atom_id res chain seq x y z
N MET A 1 -44.28 51.60 -43.03
CA MET A 1 -44.26 50.22 -42.47
C MET A 1 -42.91 49.50 -42.66
N LYS A 2 -42.24 49.57 -43.79
CA LYS A 2 -40.94 48.88 -44.02
C LYS A 2 -39.84 49.19 -42.98
N ASN A 3 -39.67 50.44 -42.56
CA ASN A 3 -38.63 50.82 -41.61
C ASN A 3 -38.86 50.22 -40.18
N LYS A 4 -40.11 50.06 -39.73
CA LYS A 4 -40.40 49.48 -38.40
C LYS A 4 -40.10 48.01 -38.38
N ILE A 5 -40.29 47.30 -39.49
CA ILE A 5 -39.98 45.86 -39.60
C ILE A 5 -38.46 45.64 -39.59
N VAL A 6 -37.70 46.46 -40.32
CA VAL A 6 -36.23 46.37 -40.32
C VAL A 6 -35.66 46.67 -38.91
N THR A 7 -36.16 47.70 -38.24
CA THR A 7 -35.74 48.04 -36.87
C THR A 7 -36.07 46.92 -35.88
N PHE A 8 -37.20 46.25 -36.04
CA PHE A 8 -37.57 45.11 -35.19
C PHE A 8 -36.63 43.91 -35.41
N PHE A 9 -36.29 43.61 -36.68
CA PHE A 9 -35.30 42.53 -36.97
C PHE A 9 -33.89 42.86 -36.46
N LEU A 10 -33.45 44.09 -36.62
CA LEU A 10 -32.15 44.52 -36.05
C LEU A 10 -32.14 44.46 -34.52
N PHE A 11 -33.24 44.77 -33.85
CA PHE A 11 -33.40 44.61 -32.41
C PHE A 11 -33.33 43.14 -31.99
N LEU A 12 -33.96 42.21 -32.71
CA LEU A 12 -33.90 40.77 -32.46
C LEU A 12 -32.48 40.22 -32.64
N ILE A 13 -31.76 40.65 -33.69
CA ILE A 13 -30.37 40.28 -33.94
C ILE A 13 -29.46 40.78 -32.80
N MET A 14 -29.66 42.05 -32.37
CA MET A 14 -28.90 42.62 -31.27
C MET A 14 -29.19 41.89 -29.94
N LEU A 15 -30.44 41.51 -29.69
CA LEU A 15 -30.84 40.73 -28.49
C LEU A 15 -30.21 39.35 -28.52
N ALA A 16 -30.19 38.66 -29.67
CA ALA A 16 -29.55 37.37 -29.84
C ALA A 16 -28.03 37.44 -29.63
N LEU A 17 -27.36 38.52 -30.07
CA LEU A 17 -25.94 38.74 -29.85
C LEU A 17 -25.65 39.01 -28.37
N ILE A 18 -26.49 39.78 -27.67
CA ILE A 18 -26.34 40.02 -26.21
C ILE A 18 -26.53 38.75 -25.44
N VAL A 19 -27.54 37.92 -25.77
CA VAL A 19 -27.75 36.61 -25.12
C VAL A 19 -26.57 35.65 -25.38
N GLY A 20 -26.06 35.67 -26.64
CA GLY A 20 -24.86 34.90 -27.01
C GLY A 20 -23.63 35.35 -26.22
N LEU A 21 -23.38 36.64 -26.08
CA LEU A 21 -22.27 37.18 -25.26
C LEU A 21 -22.42 36.87 -23.77
N LEU A 22 -23.65 36.93 -23.23
CA LEU A 22 -23.93 36.54 -21.85
C LEU A 22 -23.71 35.04 -21.62
N PHE A 23 -24.08 34.20 -22.60
CA PHE A 23 -23.85 32.77 -22.56
C PHE A 23 -22.36 32.42 -22.63
N VAL A 24 -21.61 33.09 -23.50
CA VAL A 24 -20.15 32.97 -23.61
C VAL A 24 -19.48 33.48 -22.33
N GLY A 25 -19.93 34.61 -21.78
CA GLY A 25 -19.45 35.15 -20.51
C GLY A 25 -19.74 34.22 -19.36
N TRP A 26 -20.93 33.60 -19.33
CA TRP A 26 -21.27 32.59 -18.31
C TRP A 26 -20.47 31.30 -18.48
N ALA A 27 -20.22 30.83 -19.72
CA ALA A 27 -19.38 29.67 -20.00
C ALA A 27 -17.92 29.91 -19.59
N ILE A 28 -17.37 31.12 -19.91
CA ILE A 28 -16.04 31.53 -19.49
C ILE A 28 -15.97 31.67 -17.94
N TYR A 29 -17.00 32.25 -17.32
CA TYR A 29 -17.10 32.36 -15.88
C TYR A 29 -17.13 30.97 -15.23
N ASN A 30 -17.93 30.03 -15.76
CA ASN A 30 -17.97 28.65 -15.25
C ASN A 30 -16.65 27.90 -15.48
N ASP A 31 -15.97 28.09 -16.62
CA ASP A 31 -14.65 27.51 -16.87
C ASP A 31 -13.55 28.12 -15.98
N MET A 32 -13.65 29.43 -15.67
CA MET A 32 -12.64 30.14 -14.88
C MET A 32 -12.87 30.07 -13.36
N PHE A 33 -14.10 29.92 -12.90
CA PHE A 33 -14.45 30.00 -11.48
C PHE A 33 -14.98 28.69 -10.85
N VAL A 34 -15.34 27.71 -11.67
CA VAL A 34 -15.52 26.33 -11.19
C VAL A 34 -14.17 25.64 -11.32
N GLY A 35 -13.25 26.02 -10.45
CA GLY A 35 -11.89 25.50 -10.45
C GLY A 35 -11.85 23.98 -10.25
N ASP A 36 -10.83 23.37 -10.82
CA ASP A 36 -10.52 21.95 -10.58
C ASP A 36 -10.43 21.73 -9.06
N VAL A 37 -11.30 20.88 -8.50
CA VAL A 37 -11.24 20.47 -7.12
C VAL A 37 -10.36 19.24 -7.06
N VAL A 38 -9.17 19.36 -6.51
CA VAL A 38 -8.31 18.23 -6.20
C VAL A 38 -8.68 17.74 -4.80
N GLN A 39 -9.21 16.54 -4.75
CA GLN A 39 -9.52 15.85 -3.52
C GLN A 39 -8.44 14.80 -3.27
N THR A 40 -7.70 14.94 -2.19
CA THR A 40 -6.64 14.00 -1.80
C THR A 40 -7.11 13.21 -0.59
N LEU A 41 -7.10 11.90 -0.71
CA LEU A 41 -7.38 10.98 0.39
C LEU A 41 -6.04 10.51 0.96
N HIS A 42 -5.87 10.67 2.25
CA HIS A 42 -4.66 10.26 2.96
C HIS A 42 -4.79 8.85 3.51
N THR A 43 -3.71 8.08 3.45
CA THR A 43 -3.52 6.91 4.31
C THR A 43 -2.82 7.37 5.58
N ASP A 44 -3.35 7.02 6.75
CA ASP A 44 -2.73 7.40 8.02
C ASP A 44 -1.41 6.68 8.30
N GLU A 45 -0.51 7.38 9.01
CA GLU A 45 0.79 6.88 9.42
C GLU A 45 0.65 5.71 10.40
N ASN A 46 1.27 4.63 10.13
CA ASN A 46 1.49 3.43 10.94
C ASN A 46 0.76 2.19 10.50
N MET A 47 1.36 1.50 9.56
CA MET A 47 0.95 0.14 9.20
C MET A 47 1.14 -0.91 10.28
N ILE A 48 1.76 -0.57 11.42
CA ILE A 48 1.88 -1.46 12.58
C ILE A 48 0.79 -1.20 13.59
N ALA A 49 0.32 0.02 13.66
CA ALA A 49 -0.87 0.36 14.39
C ALA A 49 -2.00 0.42 13.37
N ILE A 50 -2.69 -0.69 13.15
CA ILE A 50 -4.06 -0.64 12.68
C ILE A 50 -4.84 -0.03 13.85
N ASP A 51 -4.58 1.24 14.08
CA ASP A 51 -5.42 2.08 14.89
C ASP A 51 -6.35 2.77 13.91
N GLN A 52 -7.64 2.71 14.18
CA GLN A 52 -8.70 3.25 13.36
C GLN A 52 -8.55 4.78 13.28
N GLY A 53 -7.67 5.26 12.40
CA GLY A 53 -7.50 6.67 12.10
C GLY A 53 -8.65 7.18 11.25
N GLU A 54 -9.15 8.38 11.55
CA GLU A 54 -10.15 9.05 10.72
C GLU A 54 -9.55 9.40 9.35
N HIS A 55 -10.24 8.99 8.27
CA HIS A 55 -9.90 9.38 6.92
C HIS A 55 -9.96 10.90 6.74
N THR A 56 -8.84 11.54 6.57
CA THR A 56 -8.79 12.98 6.26
C THR A 56 -8.84 13.18 4.76
N THR A 57 -9.93 13.80 4.30
CA THR A 57 -10.08 14.23 2.91
C THR A 57 -9.59 15.66 2.78
N ARG A 58 -8.50 15.90 2.06
CA ARG A 58 -8.04 17.25 1.71
C ARG A 58 -8.62 17.69 0.38
N VAL A 59 -9.30 18.85 0.37
CA VAL A 59 -9.73 19.53 -0.84
C VAL A 59 -8.77 20.70 -1.09
N GLN A 60 -7.90 20.58 -2.09
CA GLN A 60 -7.04 21.68 -2.52
C GLN A 60 -7.69 22.43 -3.68
N LYS A 61 -7.81 23.75 -3.55
CA LYS A 61 -8.17 24.62 -4.67
C LYS A 61 -6.92 24.96 -5.47
N LYS A 62 -6.86 24.53 -6.71
CA LYS A 62 -5.78 24.87 -7.63
C LYS A 62 -5.84 26.36 -8.01
N SER A 63 -4.68 27.02 -8.06
CA SER A 63 -4.59 28.43 -8.44
C SER A 63 -4.98 28.63 -9.91
N ILE A 64 -5.59 29.78 -10.23
CA ILE A 64 -6.00 30.17 -11.60
C ILE A 64 -4.81 30.18 -12.56
N MET A 65 -3.59 30.45 -12.07
CA MET A 65 -2.37 30.48 -12.90
C MET A 65 -1.96 29.10 -13.40
N ASP A 66 -2.13 28.05 -12.58
CA ASP A 66 -1.81 26.68 -12.97
C ASP A 66 -2.77 26.14 -14.03
N THR A 67 -4.02 26.61 -14.01
CA THR A 67 -5.03 26.27 -15.02
C THR A 67 -4.68 26.83 -16.40
N ILE A 68 -4.09 28.04 -16.48
CA ILE A 68 -3.72 28.68 -17.75
C ILE A 68 -2.53 27.97 -18.40
N THR A 69 -1.55 27.51 -17.62
CA THR A 69 -0.37 26.81 -18.13
C THR A 69 -0.74 25.45 -18.73
N ASN A 70 -1.70 24.74 -18.12
CA ASN A 70 -2.15 23.41 -18.59
C ASN A 70 -3.08 23.43 -19.82
N ILE A 71 -3.60 24.60 -20.23
CA ILE A 71 -4.43 24.71 -21.46
C ILE A 71 -3.56 24.56 -22.74
N PHE A 72 -2.26 24.83 -22.65
CA PHE A 72 -1.35 24.81 -23.79
C PHE A 72 -0.44 23.57 -23.89
N THR A 73 -0.49 22.67 -22.92
CA THR A 73 0.25 21.40 -22.95
C THR A 73 -0.73 20.24 -22.89
N THR A 74 -1.33 19.88 -24.02
CA THR A 74 -1.93 18.57 -24.21
C THR A 74 -0.83 17.58 -24.54
N GLU A 75 -0.03 17.17 -23.57
CA GLU A 75 0.58 15.85 -23.62
C GLU A 75 -0.54 14.86 -23.29
N GLU A 76 -0.91 14.01 -24.25
CA GLU A 76 -1.63 12.77 -23.95
C GLU A 76 -0.72 11.95 -23.03
N GLU A 77 -0.89 12.13 -21.72
CA GLU A 77 -0.26 11.25 -20.77
C GLU A 77 -0.73 9.82 -21.10
N ASN A 78 0.20 8.93 -21.41
CA ASN A 78 -0.04 7.51 -21.66
C ASN A 78 -0.55 6.85 -20.36
N VAL A 79 -1.85 6.97 -20.11
CA VAL A 79 -2.51 6.30 -18.99
C VAL A 79 -2.47 4.80 -19.25
N LYS A 80 -1.78 4.08 -18.38
CA LYS A 80 -1.69 2.63 -18.47
C LYS A 80 -3.02 1.99 -18.07
N ASP A 81 -3.49 1.05 -18.87
CA ASP A 81 -4.73 0.31 -18.57
C ASP A 81 -4.46 -0.84 -17.61
N TYR A 82 -4.51 -0.56 -16.31
CA TYR A 82 -4.37 -1.59 -15.28
C TYR A 82 -5.61 -2.49 -15.21
N SER A 83 -5.39 -3.80 -15.18
CA SER A 83 -6.46 -4.80 -15.09
C SER A 83 -6.56 -5.40 -13.69
N ALA A 84 -7.65 -6.15 -13.44
CA ALA A 84 -7.83 -6.90 -12.20
C ALA A 84 -7.14 -8.29 -12.21
N GLU A 85 -6.28 -8.61 -13.19
CA GLU A 85 -5.76 -9.97 -13.38
C GLU A 85 -4.26 -10.11 -13.09
N GLY A 86 -3.56 -9.01 -12.78
CA GLY A 86 -2.08 -8.96 -12.78
C GLY A 86 -1.38 -9.68 -11.62
N SER A 87 -2.05 -9.97 -10.50
CA SER A 87 -1.42 -10.48 -9.27
C SER A 87 -2.08 -11.75 -8.72
N VAL A 88 -2.61 -12.58 -9.61
CA VAL A 88 -3.24 -13.85 -9.24
C VAL A 88 -2.29 -14.72 -8.40
N GLY A 89 -2.80 -15.30 -7.32
CA GLY A 89 -2.04 -16.16 -6.39
C GLY A 89 -1.46 -15.45 -5.16
N LYS A 90 -1.56 -14.12 -5.08
CA LYS A 90 -1.25 -13.38 -3.85
C LYS A 90 -2.40 -13.49 -2.86
N TYR A 91 -2.10 -13.74 -1.58
CA TYR A 91 -3.11 -14.16 -0.60
C TYR A 91 -4.19 -13.11 -0.32
N PHE A 92 -3.80 -11.87 -0.04
CA PHE A 92 -4.74 -10.78 0.24
C PHE A 92 -5.36 -10.22 -1.04
N TYR A 93 -4.62 -10.21 -2.15
CA TYR A 93 -5.12 -9.82 -3.47
C TYR A 93 -6.36 -10.63 -3.90
N GLU A 94 -6.37 -11.95 -3.64
CA GLU A 94 -7.49 -12.81 -4.03
C GLU A 94 -8.80 -12.45 -3.30
N GLN A 95 -8.72 -11.73 -2.19
CA GLN A 95 -9.86 -11.30 -1.40
C GLN A 95 -10.42 -9.93 -1.83
N LEU A 96 -9.78 -9.25 -2.77
CA LEU A 96 -10.14 -7.91 -3.22
C LEU A 96 -11.29 -7.90 -4.23
N SER A 97 -12.04 -6.80 -4.25
CA SER A 97 -12.99 -6.47 -5.33
C SER A 97 -12.24 -6.11 -6.62
N ASN A 98 -12.96 -6.05 -7.75
CA ASN A 98 -12.33 -5.66 -9.01
C ASN A 98 -11.71 -4.25 -8.96
N THR A 99 -12.37 -3.27 -8.34
CA THR A 99 -11.83 -1.92 -8.17
C THR A 99 -10.53 -1.95 -7.37
N GLN A 100 -10.55 -2.63 -6.22
CA GLN A 100 -9.39 -2.78 -5.35
C GLN A 100 -8.24 -3.50 -6.07
N LYS A 101 -8.52 -4.53 -6.87
CA LYS A 101 -7.54 -5.25 -7.69
C LYS A 101 -6.88 -4.35 -8.73
N VAL A 102 -7.64 -3.46 -9.38
CA VAL A 102 -7.09 -2.49 -10.32
C VAL A 102 -6.10 -1.53 -9.63
N ILE A 103 -6.44 -1.04 -8.44
CA ILE A 103 -5.56 -0.16 -7.65
C ILE A 103 -4.31 -0.92 -7.23
N TYR A 104 -4.47 -2.12 -6.66
CA TYR A 104 -3.37 -2.99 -6.26
C TYR A 104 -2.39 -3.24 -7.43
N ASN A 105 -2.92 -3.59 -8.60
CA ASN A 105 -2.11 -3.87 -9.78
C ASN A 105 -1.44 -2.60 -10.33
N GLY A 106 -2.07 -1.44 -10.21
CA GLY A 106 -1.43 -0.16 -10.51
C GLY A 106 -0.15 0.05 -9.71
N ILE A 107 -0.19 -0.24 -8.40
CA ILE A 107 0.99 -0.18 -7.52
C ILE A 107 2.00 -1.27 -7.90
N GLN A 108 1.55 -2.52 -8.07
CA GLN A 108 2.40 -3.67 -8.39
C GLN A 108 3.20 -3.48 -9.68
N GLU A 109 2.56 -3.02 -10.73
CA GLU A 109 3.19 -2.81 -12.03
C GLU A 109 4.09 -1.56 -12.07
N SER A 110 3.89 -0.65 -11.11
CA SER A 110 4.69 0.56 -10.96
C SER A 110 5.88 0.40 -10.01
N LYS A 111 6.01 -0.71 -9.29
CA LYS A 111 7.02 -0.92 -8.22
C LYS A 111 8.43 -0.46 -8.59
N ASN A 112 8.91 -0.84 -9.77
CA ASN A 112 10.25 -0.47 -10.22
C ASN A 112 10.42 1.04 -10.47
N ARG A 113 9.33 1.78 -10.69
CA ARG A 113 9.33 3.23 -10.88
C ARG A 113 9.17 3.98 -9.56
N LEU A 114 8.67 3.31 -8.52
CA LEU A 114 8.53 3.91 -7.19
C LEU A 114 9.89 4.23 -6.57
N THR A 115 10.99 3.66 -7.08
CA THR A 115 12.36 4.00 -6.66
C THR A 115 12.72 5.47 -6.82
N THR A 116 12.03 6.21 -7.70
CA THR A 116 12.23 7.66 -7.87
C THR A 116 11.69 8.49 -6.70
N GLY A 117 10.82 7.93 -5.86
CA GLY A 117 10.16 8.62 -4.73
C GLY A 117 9.01 9.54 -5.13
N THR A 118 8.83 9.82 -6.42
CA THR A 118 7.85 10.81 -6.92
C THR A 118 6.98 10.29 -8.06
N TYR A 119 7.15 9.02 -8.45
CA TYR A 119 6.42 8.46 -9.58
C TYR A 119 4.90 8.52 -9.35
N LYS A 120 4.19 9.06 -10.33
CA LYS A 120 2.74 9.18 -10.34
C LYS A 120 2.12 7.96 -11.02
N ILE A 121 1.25 7.25 -10.31
CA ILE A 121 0.52 6.09 -10.86
C ILE A 121 -0.81 6.60 -11.38
N GLU A 122 -0.97 6.70 -12.70
CA GLU A 122 -2.13 7.27 -13.36
C GLU A 122 -3.21 6.21 -13.65
N PHE A 123 -4.44 6.48 -13.22
CA PHE A 123 -5.63 5.69 -13.55
C PHE A 123 -6.57 6.42 -14.52
N GLY A 124 -6.32 7.71 -14.76
CA GLY A 124 -7.15 8.53 -15.62
C GLY A 124 -8.63 8.53 -15.21
N ASN A 125 -9.52 8.29 -16.15
CA ASN A 125 -10.97 8.32 -15.92
C ASN A 125 -11.57 6.94 -15.54
N LYS A 126 -10.76 5.96 -15.22
CA LYS A 126 -11.18 4.56 -14.99
C LYS A 126 -12.24 4.42 -13.91
N PHE A 127 -12.21 5.27 -12.89
CA PHE A 127 -13.15 5.24 -11.76
C PHE A 127 -14.31 6.23 -11.89
N SER A 128 -14.55 6.81 -13.08
CA SER A 128 -15.61 7.81 -13.29
C SER A 128 -17.01 7.31 -12.92
N ASN A 129 -17.30 6.02 -13.13
CA ASN A 129 -18.58 5.43 -12.76
C ASN A 129 -18.80 5.39 -11.25
N ILE A 130 -17.75 5.21 -10.47
CA ILE A 130 -17.80 5.26 -9.00
C ILE A 130 -17.95 6.72 -8.56
N LEU A 131 -17.09 7.60 -9.08
CA LEU A 131 -17.05 9.02 -8.70
C LEU A 131 -18.30 9.81 -9.08
N SER A 132 -19.11 9.31 -10.02
CA SER A 132 -20.42 9.90 -10.37
C SER A 132 -21.55 9.53 -9.42
N GLN A 133 -21.32 8.60 -8.49
CA GLN A 133 -22.32 8.19 -7.50
C GLN A 133 -22.33 9.12 -6.29
N GLU A 134 -23.42 9.11 -5.54
CA GLU A 134 -23.45 9.71 -4.20
C GLU A 134 -22.40 9.02 -3.32
N ASN A 135 -21.59 9.81 -2.62
CA ASN A 135 -20.44 9.33 -1.84
C ASN A 135 -19.36 8.58 -2.63
N GLY A 136 -19.29 8.74 -3.96
CA GLY A 136 -18.34 8.03 -4.82
C GLY A 136 -16.87 8.24 -4.42
N SER A 137 -16.52 9.43 -3.95
CA SER A 137 -15.17 9.73 -3.44
C SER A 137 -14.83 8.91 -2.19
N LYS A 138 -15.79 8.78 -1.27
CA LYS A 138 -15.59 7.93 -0.08
C LYS A 138 -15.45 6.46 -0.47
N ILE A 139 -16.31 5.97 -1.36
CA ILE A 139 -16.24 4.57 -1.84
C ILE A 139 -14.87 4.28 -2.44
N LEU A 140 -14.37 5.15 -3.32
CA LEU A 140 -13.07 4.96 -3.94
C LEU A 140 -11.92 5.09 -2.92
N GLY A 141 -12.06 5.95 -1.91
CA GLY A 141 -11.11 6.06 -0.82
C GLY A 141 -11.03 4.78 0.02
N ASP A 142 -12.18 4.21 0.39
CA ASP A 142 -12.24 2.94 1.13
C ASP A 142 -11.65 1.78 0.28
N ASP A 143 -11.90 1.76 -1.03
CA ASP A 143 -11.30 0.81 -1.95
C ASP A 143 -9.77 0.98 -2.06
N TYR A 144 -9.29 2.22 -2.06
CA TYR A 144 -7.85 2.53 -2.07
C TYR A 144 -7.17 2.03 -0.79
N GLN A 145 -7.72 2.34 0.38
CA GLN A 145 -7.19 1.89 1.66
C GLN A 145 -7.11 0.37 1.71
N THR A 146 -8.20 -0.30 1.35
CA THR A 146 -8.22 -1.77 1.30
C THR A 146 -7.17 -2.35 0.35
N ALA A 147 -6.99 -1.73 -0.82
CA ALA A 147 -6.04 -2.20 -1.82
C ALA A 147 -4.59 -2.02 -1.38
N ILE A 148 -4.24 -0.87 -0.77
CA ILE A 148 -2.87 -0.60 -0.32
C ILE A 148 -2.49 -1.47 0.87
N GLU A 149 -3.41 -1.73 1.79
CA GLU A 149 -3.18 -2.65 2.89
C GLU A 149 -2.95 -4.08 2.41
N ALA A 150 -3.82 -4.59 1.50
CA ALA A 150 -3.58 -5.89 0.87
C ALA A 150 -2.21 -5.96 0.19
N PHE A 151 -1.86 -4.88 -0.53
CA PHE A 151 -0.59 -4.79 -1.24
C PHE A 151 0.61 -4.91 -0.31
N THR A 152 0.60 -4.19 0.78
CA THR A 152 1.71 -4.17 1.73
C THR A 152 1.86 -5.46 2.52
N HIS A 153 0.76 -6.18 2.75
CA HIS A 153 0.79 -7.51 3.37
C HIS A 153 1.29 -8.60 2.40
N ASP A 154 0.96 -8.45 1.13
CA ASP A 154 1.42 -9.39 0.10
C ASP A 154 2.86 -9.12 -0.37
N ASN A 155 3.39 -7.90 -0.21
CA ASN A 155 4.65 -7.48 -0.80
C ASN A 155 5.58 -6.86 0.26
N ALA A 156 6.47 -7.68 0.81
CA ALA A 156 7.45 -7.24 1.82
C ALA A 156 8.59 -6.36 1.24
N ASP A 157 8.75 -6.32 -0.08
CA ASP A 157 9.86 -5.69 -0.79
C ASP A 157 9.68 -4.19 -1.07
N LEU A 158 8.54 -3.59 -0.68
CA LEU A 158 8.32 -2.14 -0.79
C LEU A 158 8.84 -1.38 0.46
N PHE A 159 9.96 -1.79 0.99
CA PHE A 159 10.55 -1.31 2.25
C PHE A 159 10.99 0.17 2.22
N PHE A 160 11.18 0.74 1.05
CA PHE A 160 11.66 2.10 0.83
C PHE A 160 10.53 3.13 0.65
N VAL A 161 9.29 2.68 0.64
CA VAL A 161 8.11 3.54 0.49
C VAL A 161 7.38 3.65 1.82
N ASP A 162 7.11 4.87 2.21
CA ASP A 162 6.17 5.23 3.25
C ASP A 162 4.79 5.40 2.60
N VAL A 163 3.96 4.39 2.73
CA VAL A 163 2.63 4.37 2.07
C VAL A 163 1.70 5.47 2.60
N SER A 164 1.96 6.00 3.81
CA SER A 164 1.20 7.13 4.34
C SER A 164 1.39 8.42 3.54
N LYS A 165 2.46 8.48 2.73
CA LYS A 165 2.74 9.58 1.80
C LYS A 165 2.28 9.31 0.36
N MET A 166 1.67 8.18 0.10
CA MET A 166 1.05 7.86 -1.18
C MET A 166 -0.41 8.26 -1.14
N TYR A 167 -0.77 9.36 -1.77
CA TYR A 167 -2.13 9.88 -1.72
C TYR A 167 -2.91 9.51 -2.98
N LEU A 168 -4.16 9.07 -2.78
CA LEU A 168 -5.11 8.97 -3.88
C LEU A 168 -5.65 10.35 -4.21
N ASN A 169 -5.28 10.86 -5.36
CA ASN A 169 -5.69 12.16 -5.86
C ASN A 169 -6.84 12.02 -6.85
N MET A 170 -7.84 12.89 -6.75
CA MET A 170 -8.98 12.93 -7.65
C MET A 170 -9.16 14.35 -8.17
N GLU A 171 -8.94 14.52 -9.46
CA GLU A 171 -9.18 15.79 -10.15
C GLU A 171 -10.51 15.72 -10.89
N THR A 172 -11.30 16.77 -10.78
CA THR A 172 -12.57 16.90 -11.48
C THR A 172 -12.52 18.08 -12.43
N LYS A 173 -12.73 17.83 -13.74
CA LYS A 173 -12.86 18.88 -14.75
C LYS A 173 -14.30 18.92 -15.26
N LYS A 174 -14.93 20.10 -15.21
CA LYS A 174 -16.27 20.35 -15.73
C LYS A 174 -16.16 21.21 -16.99
N LYS A 175 -16.69 20.69 -18.11
CA LYS A 175 -16.80 21.44 -19.38
C LYS A 175 -18.25 21.38 -19.86
N GLY A 176 -18.97 22.47 -19.67
CA GLY A 176 -20.42 22.51 -19.91
C GLY A 176 -21.16 21.49 -19.02
N PHE A 177 -21.86 20.56 -19.65
CA PHE A 177 -22.59 19.49 -18.93
C PHE A 177 -21.75 18.22 -18.70
N LYS A 178 -20.52 18.17 -19.20
CA LYS A 178 -19.66 17.00 -19.10
C LYS A 178 -18.71 17.16 -17.89
N THR A 179 -18.75 16.21 -16.99
CA THR A 179 -17.78 16.06 -15.91
C THR A 179 -16.82 14.94 -16.31
N THR A 180 -15.53 15.18 -16.18
CA THR A 180 -14.47 14.18 -16.33
C THR A 180 -13.68 14.10 -15.04
N TYR A 181 -13.24 12.90 -14.71
CA TYR A 181 -12.44 12.63 -13.54
C TYR A 181 -11.07 12.15 -13.97
N ASN A 182 -10.04 12.56 -13.25
CA ASN A 182 -8.70 12.02 -13.37
C ASN A 182 -8.25 11.53 -11.98
N VAL A 183 -7.86 10.28 -11.89
CA VAL A 183 -7.46 9.64 -10.63
C VAL A 183 -6.03 9.17 -10.74
N TYR A 184 -5.22 9.44 -9.72
CA TYR A 184 -3.84 9.00 -9.65
C TYR A 184 -3.36 8.86 -8.21
N ILE A 185 -2.29 8.07 -8.00
CA ILE A 185 -1.57 7.99 -6.73
C ILE A 185 -0.25 8.74 -6.89
N ALA A 186 0.01 9.66 -5.98
CA ALA A 186 1.25 10.46 -5.93
C ALA A 186 1.49 10.99 -4.52
N PRO A 187 2.73 11.40 -4.18
CA PRO A 187 2.96 12.20 -2.99
C PRO A 187 2.40 13.62 -3.14
N ASP A 188 2.40 14.41 -2.07
CA ASP A 188 2.12 15.84 -2.15
C ASP A 188 3.10 16.54 -3.10
N GLU A 189 2.66 17.66 -3.70
CA GLU A 189 3.47 18.44 -4.63
C GLU A 189 4.80 18.88 -4.01
N GLY A 190 5.89 18.61 -4.70
CA GLY A 190 7.25 18.91 -4.21
C GLY A 190 7.75 17.98 -3.10
N GLN A 191 6.99 16.96 -2.72
CA GLN A 191 7.38 15.95 -1.74
C GLN A 191 7.71 14.60 -2.41
N ASN A 192 8.18 13.66 -1.60
CA ASN A 192 8.38 12.28 -2.01
C ASN A 192 7.76 11.33 -0.98
N TYR A 193 7.56 10.08 -1.39
CA TYR A 193 7.03 9.03 -0.50
C TYR A 193 8.12 8.10 0.04
N PHE A 194 9.35 8.56 0.11
CA PHE A 194 10.40 7.73 0.71
C PHE A 194 10.14 7.48 2.19
N ALA A 195 10.37 6.25 2.60
CA ALA A 195 10.44 5.86 3.99
C ALA A 195 11.65 6.51 4.67
N LYS A 196 11.61 6.61 5.99
CA LYS A 196 12.70 7.17 6.78
C LYS A 196 14.03 6.50 6.43
N GLY A 197 15.05 7.29 6.20
CA GLY A 197 16.40 6.84 5.86
C GLY A 197 16.72 6.80 4.37
N PHE A 198 15.74 7.00 3.50
CA PHE A 198 15.94 7.12 2.05
C PHE A 198 15.70 8.57 1.60
N ASN A 199 16.66 9.15 0.89
CA ASN A 199 16.60 10.54 0.44
C ASN A 199 16.72 10.67 -1.09
N SER A 200 17.07 9.59 -1.76
CA SER A 200 17.28 9.57 -3.21
C SER A 200 17.01 8.20 -3.81
N GLU A 201 16.74 8.16 -5.11
CA GLU A 201 16.64 6.92 -5.86
C GLU A 201 17.91 6.05 -5.74
N ASN A 202 19.08 6.68 -5.70
CA ASN A 202 20.35 5.96 -5.54
C ASN A 202 20.44 5.23 -4.19
N ASP A 203 19.96 5.82 -3.10
CA ASP A 203 19.90 5.16 -1.78
C ASP A 203 19.03 3.91 -1.85
N VAL A 204 17.89 4.02 -2.51
CA VAL A 204 16.95 2.90 -2.70
C VAL A 204 17.57 1.79 -3.54
N ILE A 205 18.21 2.13 -4.67
CA ILE A 205 18.87 1.15 -5.55
C ILE A 205 19.98 0.39 -4.80
N ILE A 206 20.80 1.10 -4.04
CA ILE A 206 21.86 0.48 -3.23
C ILE A 206 21.25 -0.47 -2.18
N ALA A 207 20.17 -0.07 -1.54
CA ALA A 207 19.48 -0.90 -0.54
C ALA A 207 18.88 -2.16 -1.18
N ILE A 208 18.23 -2.03 -2.33
CA ILE A 208 17.69 -3.17 -3.10
C ILE A 208 18.80 -4.15 -3.42
N GLN A 209 19.94 -3.69 -3.96
CA GLN A 209 21.08 -4.54 -4.31
C GLN A 209 21.63 -5.31 -3.09
N LYS A 210 21.72 -4.66 -1.92
CA LYS A 210 22.15 -5.33 -0.68
C LYS A 210 21.18 -6.43 -0.26
N ILE A 211 19.87 -6.14 -0.29
CA ILE A 211 18.84 -7.09 0.09
C ILE A 211 18.78 -8.25 -0.89
N GLU A 212 18.89 -7.99 -2.19
CA GLU A 212 18.92 -9.04 -3.21
C GLU A 212 20.14 -9.97 -3.08
N LYS A 213 21.29 -9.40 -2.79
CA LYS A 213 22.50 -10.18 -2.51
C LYS A 213 22.30 -11.12 -1.32
N GLU A 214 21.66 -10.65 -0.26
CA GLU A 214 21.37 -11.45 0.93
C GLU A 214 20.32 -12.52 0.65
N ARG A 215 19.25 -12.16 -0.07
CA ARG A 215 18.25 -13.12 -0.58
C ARG A 215 18.93 -14.26 -1.37
N ASP A 216 19.77 -13.92 -2.32
CA ASP A 216 20.41 -14.89 -3.21
C ASP A 216 21.40 -15.79 -2.44
N TYR A 217 22.10 -15.23 -1.44
CA TYR A 217 22.89 -16.03 -0.52
C TYR A 217 22.03 -17.05 0.24
N ILE A 218 20.91 -16.64 0.83
CA ILE A 218 20.02 -17.55 1.53
C ILE A 218 19.46 -18.61 0.58
N LYS A 219 18.97 -18.20 -0.60
CA LYS A 219 18.45 -19.11 -1.63
C LYS A 219 19.47 -20.18 -2.03
N SER A 220 20.76 -19.84 -2.11
CA SER A 220 21.82 -20.80 -2.44
C SER A 220 21.96 -21.95 -1.42
N LYS A 221 21.42 -21.78 -0.21
CA LYS A 221 21.45 -22.79 0.85
C LYS A 221 20.18 -23.64 0.90
N LEU A 222 19.13 -23.26 0.18
CA LEU A 222 17.85 -23.97 0.15
C LEU A 222 17.96 -25.25 -0.68
N THR A 223 17.03 -26.17 -0.45
CA THR A 223 17.12 -27.56 -0.97
C THR A 223 15.99 -27.92 -1.95
N GLY A 224 14.95 -27.10 -2.04
CA GLY A 224 13.70 -27.40 -2.73
C GLY A 224 12.71 -28.26 -1.93
N ASN A 225 13.07 -28.65 -0.71
CA ASN A 225 12.15 -29.30 0.21
C ASN A 225 11.54 -28.28 1.16
N THR A 226 10.23 -28.09 1.10
CA THR A 226 9.53 -27.01 1.81
C THR A 226 9.84 -26.98 3.30
N TYR A 227 9.76 -28.12 4.02
CA TYR A 227 10.06 -28.17 5.46
C TYR A 227 11.50 -27.75 5.76
N LYS A 228 12.46 -28.32 5.00
CA LYS A 228 13.89 -28.02 5.21
C LYS A 228 14.19 -26.56 4.89
N ASP A 229 13.54 -26.01 3.87
CA ASP A 229 13.77 -24.64 3.44
C ASP A 229 13.13 -23.64 4.38
N VAL A 230 11.91 -23.89 4.86
CA VAL A 230 11.26 -23.16 5.97
C VAL A 230 12.16 -23.12 7.20
N LYS A 231 12.72 -24.28 7.58
CA LYS A 231 13.65 -24.35 8.72
C LYS A 231 14.93 -23.54 8.47
N LYS A 232 15.50 -23.59 7.29
CA LYS A 232 16.72 -22.81 6.97
C LYS A 232 16.48 -21.31 6.95
N ILE A 233 15.32 -20.86 6.49
CA ILE A 233 14.94 -19.44 6.54
C ILE A 233 14.81 -18.98 7.98
N HIS A 234 14.12 -19.77 8.81
CA HIS A 234 13.96 -19.53 10.24
C HIS A 234 15.32 -19.46 10.94
N ASP A 235 16.16 -20.50 10.79
CA ASP A 235 17.47 -20.58 11.43
C ASP A 235 18.37 -19.41 11.00
N TYR A 236 18.33 -19.05 9.71
CA TYR A 236 19.09 -17.89 9.22
C TYR A 236 18.72 -16.60 9.94
N LEU A 237 17.43 -16.33 10.14
CA LEU A 237 16.97 -15.10 10.77
C LEU A 237 17.39 -15.04 12.24
N ILE A 238 17.20 -16.10 13.01
CA ILE A 238 17.64 -16.13 14.42
C ILE A 238 19.16 -16.11 14.58
N ASP A 239 19.92 -16.63 13.60
CA ASP A 239 21.40 -16.63 13.68
C ASP A 239 22.03 -15.30 13.23
N ASN A 240 21.31 -14.44 12.50
CA ASN A 240 21.91 -13.28 11.83
C ASN A 240 21.19 -11.94 12.08
N VAL A 241 20.08 -11.92 12.77
CA VAL A 241 19.31 -10.72 13.08
C VAL A 241 19.17 -10.56 14.58
N GLU A 242 19.30 -9.36 15.10
CA GLU A 242 19.09 -9.03 16.52
C GLU A 242 17.75 -8.32 16.72
N TYR A 243 17.09 -8.54 17.85
CA TYR A 243 15.87 -7.79 18.17
C TYR A 243 16.17 -6.34 18.54
N ASP A 244 15.48 -5.39 17.89
CA ASP A 244 15.68 -3.95 18.05
C ASP A 244 14.81 -3.37 19.18
N GLU A 245 15.14 -3.65 20.43
CA GLU A 245 14.37 -3.20 21.61
C GLU A 245 14.17 -1.68 21.67
N LYS A 246 15.10 -0.91 21.10
CA LYS A 246 15.10 0.56 21.19
C LYS A 246 14.59 1.25 19.94
N ASN A 247 14.20 0.50 18.90
CA ASN A 247 13.83 1.03 17.59
C ASN A 247 14.89 1.99 16.99
N GLU A 248 16.17 1.61 17.10
CA GLU A 248 17.30 2.44 16.63
C GLU A 248 17.59 2.23 15.15
N SER A 249 17.26 1.07 14.58
CA SER A 249 17.42 0.78 13.17
C SER A 249 16.48 1.64 12.32
N ILE A 250 17.00 2.14 11.21
CA ILE A 250 16.21 2.93 10.24
C ILE A 250 15.08 2.09 9.65
N GLY A 251 15.38 0.82 9.36
CA GLY A 251 14.45 -0.12 8.76
C GLY A 251 13.83 -1.11 9.74
N THR A 252 13.70 -0.77 11.03
CA THR A 252 13.35 -1.72 12.11
C THR A 252 12.09 -2.55 11.85
N TYR A 253 11.14 -2.01 11.06
CA TYR A 253 9.86 -2.67 10.70
C TYR A 253 9.87 -3.34 9.33
N THR A 254 11.02 -3.38 8.64
CA THR A 254 11.11 -3.77 7.24
C THR A 254 12.19 -4.81 7.00
N ILE A 255 12.22 -5.37 5.78
CA ILE A 255 13.30 -6.26 5.36
C ILE A 255 14.67 -5.57 5.32
N TYR A 256 14.72 -4.23 5.26
CA TYR A 256 15.98 -3.49 5.33
C TYR A 256 16.64 -3.67 6.69
N GLY A 257 15.87 -3.55 7.78
CA GLY A 257 16.37 -3.81 9.13
C GLY A 257 16.93 -5.23 9.27
N ALA A 258 16.17 -6.24 8.82
CA ALA A 258 16.59 -7.63 8.93
C ALA A 258 17.83 -7.97 8.07
N PHE A 259 17.89 -7.51 6.82
CA PHE A 259 18.95 -7.94 5.89
C PHE A 259 20.14 -6.98 5.82
N VAL A 260 19.96 -5.68 6.07
CA VAL A 260 21.03 -4.68 5.97
C VAL A 260 21.54 -4.26 7.34
N ASP A 261 20.64 -3.82 8.23
CA ASP A 261 21.01 -3.37 9.57
C ASP A 261 21.26 -4.56 10.52
N LYS A 262 20.78 -5.76 10.15
CA LYS A 262 20.80 -6.98 10.98
C LYS A 262 20.10 -6.79 12.33
N LYS A 263 19.13 -5.88 12.38
CA LYS A 263 18.42 -5.50 13.58
C LYS A 263 17.01 -5.02 13.25
N CYS A 264 15.99 -5.69 13.80
CA CYS A 264 14.60 -5.34 13.56
C CYS A 264 13.67 -5.84 14.67
N VAL A 265 12.40 -5.41 14.65
CA VAL A 265 11.35 -5.91 15.53
C VAL A 265 10.53 -7.00 14.83
N CYS A 266 9.50 -7.52 15.51
CA CYS A 266 8.69 -8.66 15.03
C CYS A 266 8.19 -8.49 13.57
N GLU A 267 7.79 -7.31 13.17
CA GLU A 267 7.37 -7.07 11.78
C GLU A 267 8.53 -7.21 10.79
N GLY A 268 9.73 -6.74 11.13
CA GLY A 268 10.92 -6.91 10.29
C GLY A 268 11.27 -8.39 10.09
N TYR A 269 11.24 -9.19 11.16
CA TYR A 269 11.43 -10.66 11.10
C TYR A 269 10.38 -11.32 10.20
N THR A 270 9.11 -10.97 10.41
CA THR A 270 7.97 -11.53 9.69
C THR A 270 8.02 -11.21 8.19
N ARG A 271 8.35 -9.98 7.84
CA ARG A 271 8.52 -9.53 6.46
C ARG A 271 9.73 -10.17 5.79
N ALA A 272 10.84 -10.29 6.51
CA ALA A 272 12.05 -10.94 6.00
C ALA A 272 11.81 -12.43 5.73
N PHE A 273 11.15 -13.14 6.63
CA PHE A 273 10.75 -14.51 6.42
C PHE A 273 9.89 -14.66 5.16
N LYS A 274 8.83 -13.85 5.05
CA LYS A 274 7.93 -13.86 3.89
C LYS A 274 8.67 -13.55 2.60
N TYR A 275 9.56 -12.57 2.57
CA TYR A 275 10.32 -12.18 1.38
C TYR A 275 11.15 -13.33 0.81
N ILE A 276 11.83 -14.09 1.68
CA ILE A 276 12.60 -15.26 1.24
C ILE A 276 11.67 -16.40 0.81
N ALA A 277 10.62 -16.69 1.59
CA ALA A 277 9.64 -17.74 1.28
C ALA A 277 8.99 -17.50 -0.09
N ASP A 278 8.50 -16.28 -0.34
CA ASP A 278 7.91 -15.89 -1.62
C ASP A 278 8.89 -16.04 -2.79
N SER A 279 10.18 -15.70 -2.57
CA SER A 279 11.22 -15.79 -3.60
C SER A 279 11.50 -17.19 -4.11
N VAL A 280 11.03 -18.22 -3.39
CA VAL A 280 11.17 -19.65 -3.74
C VAL A 280 9.83 -20.37 -3.83
N GLY A 281 8.72 -19.63 -3.88
CA GLY A 281 7.38 -20.18 -4.10
C GLY A 281 6.77 -20.87 -2.89
N ILE A 282 7.30 -20.66 -1.69
CA ILE A 282 6.70 -21.11 -0.43
C ILE A 282 5.57 -20.17 -0.04
N LYS A 283 4.35 -20.70 0.09
CA LYS A 283 3.19 -19.88 0.51
C LYS A 283 3.36 -19.45 1.97
N CYS A 284 3.43 -18.14 2.16
CA CYS A 284 3.63 -17.51 3.45
C CYS A 284 2.72 -16.28 3.60
N VAL A 285 2.04 -16.15 4.74
CA VAL A 285 1.15 -15.05 5.07
C VAL A 285 1.65 -14.39 6.35
N ILE A 286 1.64 -13.06 6.38
CA ILE A 286 1.86 -12.27 7.60
C ILE A 286 0.57 -12.29 8.41
N MET A 287 0.68 -12.61 9.68
CA MET A 287 -0.42 -12.62 10.64
C MET A 287 -0.13 -11.63 11.76
N GLN A 288 -1.15 -10.99 12.27
CA GLN A 288 -1.05 -9.98 13.33
C GLN A 288 -2.02 -10.28 14.46
N GLY A 289 -1.66 -9.82 15.64
CA GLY A 289 -2.45 -9.98 16.83
C GLY A 289 -1.70 -9.52 18.08
N THR A 290 -1.93 -10.18 19.19
CA THR A 290 -1.21 -9.93 20.44
C THR A 290 -0.47 -11.18 20.90
N GLY A 291 0.71 -10.97 21.48
CA GLY A 291 1.48 -11.99 22.17
C GLY A 291 1.63 -11.65 23.64
N THR A 292 1.50 -12.66 24.52
CA THR A 292 1.70 -12.51 25.97
C THR A 292 2.97 -13.24 26.37
N ASN A 293 4.00 -12.51 26.79
CA ASN A 293 5.29 -13.08 27.16
C ASN A 293 5.24 -13.80 28.52
N THR A 294 6.33 -14.46 28.88
CA THR A 294 6.45 -15.23 30.14
C THR A 294 6.33 -14.38 31.40
N GLN A 295 6.43 -13.05 31.29
CA GLN A 295 6.23 -12.11 32.42
C GLN A 295 4.77 -11.62 32.49
N GLY A 296 3.89 -12.10 31.61
CA GLY A 296 2.48 -11.70 31.54
C GLY A 296 2.23 -10.37 30.84
N LYS A 297 3.25 -9.78 30.17
CA LYS A 297 3.08 -8.58 29.38
C LYS A 297 2.51 -8.94 28.01
N THR A 298 1.37 -8.32 27.66
CA THR A 298 0.73 -8.47 26.33
C THR A 298 1.07 -7.27 25.46
N GLU A 299 1.50 -7.54 24.24
CA GLU A 299 1.89 -6.53 23.26
C GLU A 299 1.35 -6.88 21.86
N LYS A 300 1.18 -5.87 20.99
CA LYS A 300 0.93 -6.10 19.56
C LYS A 300 2.10 -6.90 18.99
N HIS A 301 1.80 -7.90 18.19
CA HIS A 301 2.80 -8.83 17.68
C HIS A 301 2.45 -9.32 16.29
N ALA A 302 3.48 -9.70 15.53
CA ALA A 302 3.35 -10.24 14.18
C ALA A 302 4.16 -11.53 14.05
N TRP A 303 3.61 -12.48 13.29
CA TRP A 303 4.21 -13.78 12.99
C TRP A 303 3.82 -14.26 11.60
N ASN A 304 4.30 -15.43 11.18
CA ASN A 304 3.97 -16.00 9.87
C ASN A 304 3.05 -17.22 9.99
N ALA A 305 2.15 -17.36 9.00
CA ALA A 305 1.58 -18.65 8.65
C ALA A 305 2.26 -19.17 7.39
N VAL A 306 2.69 -20.43 7.38
CA VAL A 306 3.40 -21.06 6.28
C VAL A 306 2.71 -22.36 5.88
N ASN A 307 2.55 -22.58 4.57
CA ASN A 307 1.98 -23.83 4.06
C ASN A 307 3.04 -24.88 3.85
N VAL A 308 2.95 -25.98 4.61
CA VAL A 308 3.83 -27.14 4.48
C VAL A 308 2.99 -28.38 4.26
N GLY A 309 3.22 -29.09 3.17
CA GLY A 309 2.47 -30.30 2.85
C GLY A 309 0.96 -30.11 2.65
N GLY A 310 0.53 -28.89 2.26
CA GLY A 310 -0.89 -28.56 2.02
C GLY A 310 -1.62 -28.01 3.24
N SER A 311 -1.03 -28.05 4.43
CA SER A 311 -1.59 -27.50 5.67
C SER A 311 -0.83 -26.26 6.13
N TRP A 312 -1.53 -25.34 6.83
CA TRP A 312 -0.94 -24.11 7.34
C TRP A 312 -0.53 -24.26 8.80
N TYR A 313 0.70 -23.83 9.12
CA TYR A 313 1.29 -23.83 10.43
C TYR A 313 1.83 -22.45 10.78
N LEU A 314 1.92 -22.13 12.07
CA LEU A 314 2.40 -20.86 12.57
C LEU A 314 3.89 -20.93 12.90
N ILE A 315 4.58 -19.84 12.64
CA ILE A 315 5.99 -19.64 12.97
C ILE A 315 6.15 -18.25 13.56
N ASP A 316 6.75 -18.17 14.73
CA ASP A 316 7.19 -16.90 15.30
C ASP A 316 8.72 -16.90 15.45
N THR A 317 9.37 -16.42 14.40
CA THR A 317 10.83 -16.32 14.36
C THR A 317 11.36 -15.33 15.40
N THR A 318 10.59 -14.31 15.77
CA THR A 318 10.97 -13.32 16.79
C THR A 318 11.08 -13.93 18.17
N TRP A 319 10.09 -14.75 18.56
CA TRP A 319 10.07 -15.38 19.88
C TRP A 319 10.89 -16.67 19.94
N ASP A 320 11.28 -17.20 18.82
CA ASP A 320 12.28 -18.27 18.69
C ASP A 320 13.72 -17.73 18.71
N ASP A 321 13.90 -16.39 18.55
CA ASP A 321 15.20 -15.72 18.69
C ASP A 321 15.44 -15.32 20.15
N PRO A 322 16.29 -16.05 20.91
CA PRO A 322 16.43 -15.80 22.32
C PRO A 322 17.30 -14.58 22.60
N ILE A 323 16.74 -13.59 23.27
CA ILE A 323 17.53 -12.50 23.86
C ILE A 323 18.34 -13.05 25.03
N ILE A 324 19.66 -13.19 24.85
CA ILE A 324 20.55 -13.69 25.88
C ILE A 324 20.99 -12.54 26.81
N VAL A 325 20.40 -12.46 27.98
CA VAL A 325 20.82 -11.53 29.03
C VAL A 325 21.75 -12.26 30.00
N GLY A 326 23.05 -11.96 29.94
CA GLY A 326 24.05 -12.53 30.83
C GLY A 326 24.81 -13.74 30.26
N ARG A 327 25.54 -14.51 31.15
CA ARG A 327 26.26 -15.71 30.76
C ARG A 327 25.38 -16.93 30.96
N GLY A 328 24.97 -17.58 29.90
CA GLY A 328 24.17 -18.83 29.97
C GLY A 328 24.23 -19.61 28.65
N VAL A 329 23.89 -20.88 28.71
CA VAL A 329 23.69 -21.73 27.54
C VAL A 329 22.20 -21.77 27.25
N VAL A 330 21.78 -21.28 26.07
CA VAL A 330 20.42 -21.42 25.60
C VAL A 330 20.22 -22.83 25.07
N LEU A 331 19.20 -23.53 25.57
CA LEU A 331 18.86 -24.85 25.07
C LEU A 331 18.36 -24.74 23.61
N LYS A 332 18.85 -25.63 22.73
CA LYS A 332 18.41 -25.67 21.32
C LYS A 332 16.89 -25.81 21.14
N SER A 333 16.20 -26.43 22.13
CA SER A 333 14.74 -26.53 22.10
C SER A 333 14.01 -25.19 22.18
N THR A 334 14.66 -24.16 22.73
CA THR A 334 14.09 -22.81 22.83
C THR A 334 13.99 -22.14 21.46
N TYR A 335 14.92 -22.44 20.54
CA TYR A 335 14.94 -21.90 19.15
C TYR A 335 13.81 -22.44 18.25
N TYR A 336 12.99 -23.38 18.70
CA TYR A 336 11.90 -23.97 17.90
C TYR A 336 10.59 -24.08 18.70
N LYS A 337 10.46 -23.25 19.74
CA LYS A 337 9.25 -23.24 20.57
C LYS A 337 8.02 -22.88 19.74
N TYR A 338 8.19 -21.99 18.77
CA TYR A 338 7.13 -21.51 17.89
C TYR A 338 7.30 -21.91 16.43
N PHE A 339 8.20 -22.84 16.12
CA PHE A 339 8.42 -23.32 14.78
C PHE A 339 7.36 -24.34 14.34
N LEU A 340 6.62 -24.08 13.28
CA LEU A 340 5.58 -24.90 12.66
C LEU A 340 4.52 -25.41 13.66
N LYS A 341 3.97 -24.51 14.45
CA LYS A 341 2.96 -24.82 15.47
C LYS A 341 1.55 -24.80 14.92
N GLY A 342 0.72 -25.68 15.45
CA GLY A 342 -0.72 -25.67 15.27
C GLY A 342 -1.41 -24.65 16.17
N SER A 343 -2.68 -24.36 15.86
CA SER A 343 -3.46 -23.37 16.59
C SER A 343 -3.65 -23.74 18.07
N SER A 344 -3.73 -25.03 18.43
CA SER A 344 -3.89 -25.47 19.82
C SER A 344 -2.66 -25.19 20.70
N THR A 345 -1.48 -25.18 20.10
CA THR A 345 -0.24 -24.82 20.80
C THR A 345 -0.01 -23.33 20.83
N PHE A 346 -0.18 -22.68 19.69
CA PHE A 346 0.15 -21.27 19.51
C PHE A 346 -0.79 -20.32 20.26
N SER A 347 -2.10 -20.66 20.33
CA SER A 347 -3.10 -19.84 21.03
C SER A 347 -2.97 -19.76 22.55
N LYS A 348 -1.98 -20.43 23.13
CA LYS A 348 -1.71 -20.37 24.59
C LYS A 348 -1.19 -19.00 25.02
N ASP A 349 -0.46 -18.35 24.14
CA ASP A 349 0.20 -17.06 24.39
C ASP A 349 0.08 -16.07 23.21
N HIS A 350 -0.54 -16.48 22.10
CA HIS A 350 -0.83 -15.63 20.95
C HIS A 350 -2.33 -15.57 20.68
N ILE A 351 -2.85 -14.38 20.50
CA ILE A 351 -4.26 -14.14 20.13
C ILE A 351 -4.28 -13.46 18.78
N LEU A 352 -4.87 -14.14 17.79
CA LEU A 352 -5.05 -13.60 16.44
C LEU A 352 -6.09 -12.48 16.48
N GLU A 353 -5.75 -11.34 15.96
CA GLU A 353 -6.68 -10.23 15.76
C GLU A 353 -7.30 -10.28 14.37
N LYS A 354 -8.57 -9.87 14.27
CA LYS A 354 -9.19 -9.65 12.98
C LYS A 354 -8.55 -8.43 12.35
N GLN A 355 -8.07 -8.60 11.13
CA GLN A 355 -7.49 -7.50 10.39
C GLN A 355 -8.60 -6.72 9.70
N PHE A 356 -8.93 -5.56 10.26
CA PHE A 356 -9.81 -4.58 9.65
C PHE A 356 -8.96 -3.63 8.83
N THR A 357 -9.39 -3.34 7.61
CA THR A 357 -8.80 -2.28 6.81
C THR A 357 -9.50 -0.96 7.14
N ASP A 358 -8.80 0.16 6.97
CA ASP A 358 -9.39 1.50 7.08
C ASP A 358 -10.54 1.67 6.07
N GLY A 359 -10.49 0.97 4.94
CA GLY A 359 -11.59 0.86 3.98
C GLY A 359 -12.79 0.01 4.44
N GLY A 360 -12.77 -0.50 5.69
CA GLY A 360 -13.89 -1.25 6.29
C GLY A 360 -13.96 -2.72 5.91
N LYS A 361 -13.02 -3.26 5.13
CA LYS A 361 -12.96 -4.69 4.81
C LYS A 361 -12.29 -5.47 5.94
N VAL A 362 -12.78 -6.68 6.19
CA VAL A 362 -12.11 -7.65 7.07
C VAL A 362 -11.44 -8.70 6.20
N PHE A 363 -10.12 -8.84 6.31
CA PHE A 363 -9.39 -9.93 5.66
C PHE A 363 -9.52 -11.22 6.45
N SER A 364 -9.61 -12.33 5.71
CA SER A 364 -9.56 -13.67 6.26
C SER A 364 -8.13 -14.18 6.26
N TYR A 365 -7.73 -14.82 7.35
CA TYR A 365 -6.47 -15.56 7.43
C TYR A 365 -6.66 -17.03 7.02
N PRO A 366 -5.58 -17.76 6.67
CA PRO A 366 -5.69 -19.17 6.34
C PRO A 366 -6.13 -20.00 7.56
N THR A 367 -6.83 -21.08 7.30
CA THR A 367 -7.19 -22.04 8.35
C THR A 367 -5.93 -22.78 8.81
N ILE A 368 -5.55 -22.56 10.06
CA ILE A 368 -4.36 -23.17 10.67
C ILE A 368 -4.65 -24.59 11.11
N SER A 369 -3.69 -25.50 10.91
CA SER A 369 -3.72 -26.86 11.50
C SER A 369 -3.97 -26.77 13.01
N VAL A 370 -4.76 -27.69 13.54
CA VAL A 370 -4.99 -27.75 15.00
C VAL A 370 -3.74 -28.26 15.72
N THR A 371 -3.05 -29.24 15.14
CA THR A 371 -1.85 -29.87 15.69
C THR A 371 -0.59 -29.31 15.07
N ASP A 372 0.52 -29.39 15.81
CA ASP A 372 1.85 -29.07 15.32
C ASP A 372 2.24 -29.98 14.15
N TYR A 373 3.20 -29.52 13.32
CA TYR A 373 3.73 -30.27 12.18
C TYR A 373 4.53 -31.50 12.65
#